data_511bb7e4303ee9dd16fd2eb59b8ca034
#
_entry.id   511bb7e4303ee9dd16fd2eb59b8ca034
#
_cell.length_a   1.000
_cell.length_b   1.000
_cell.length_c   1.000
_cell.angle_alpha   90.00
_cell.angle_beta   90.00
_cell.angle_gamma   90.00
#
_symmetry.space_group_name_H-M   'P 1'
#
loop_
_entity.id
_entity.type
_entity.pdbx_description
1 polymer ?
#
loop_
_entity_poly.entity_id
_entity_poly.type
_entity_poly.pdbx_seq_one_letter_code
_entity_poly.pdbx_strand_id
1 'polypeptide(L)'
;MQEQSFAHELNYLRASKDSSSGMAVPKLLSDLNGFIEGTGILRCRGRLSKLNMYSYAVHNPVLLSKKHRLTDLMIEEQHQRCKHLGVGTTLTELRERGLWIPSGRQVVKRVLKDCITCKKLNALAFDYSKMTNLPRE
;
A
#
# COMPACT_ATOMS: atom_id res chain seq x y z
N MET A 1 -7.04 11.98 -7.52
CA MET A 1 -5.92 11.15 -7.05
C MET A 1 -5.30 10.29 -8.15
N GLN A 2 -6.00 9.31 -8.71
CA GLN A 2 -5.44 8.45 -9.76
C GLN A 2 -5.08 9.22 -11.03
N GLU A 3 -5.87 10.18 -11.47
CA GLU A 3 -5.59 10.99 -12.67
C GLU A 3 -4.27 11.75 -12.60
N GLN A 4 -3.91 12.25 -11.42
CA GLN A 4 -2.64 12.95 -11.23
C GLN A 4 -1.44 12.00 -11.14
N SER A 5 -1.63 10.83 -10.54
CA SER A 5 -0.54 9.90 -10.24
C SER A 5 -0.28 8.88 -11.34
N PHE A 6 -1.27 8.58 -12.15
CA PHE A 6 -1.26 7.57 -13.21
C PHE A 6 -1.75 8.16 -14.56
N ALA A 7 -1.47 9.44 -14.81
CA ALA A 7 -1.92 10.14 -16.02
C ALA A 7 -1.46 9.42 -17.30
N HIS A 8 -0.23 8.93 -17.34
CA HIS A 8 0.33 8.22 -18.49
C HIS A 8 -0.38 6.88 -18.74
N GLU A 9 -0.61 6.10 -17.68
CA GLU A 9 -1.30 4.81 -17.74
C GLU A 9 -2.76 4.97 -18.12
N LEU A 10 -3.43 5.97 -17.56
CA LEU A 10 -4.83 6.26 -17.87
C LEU A 10 -5.02 6.73 -19.31
N ASN A 11 -4.15 7.61 -19.81
CA ASN A 11 -4.18 8.07 -21.20
C ASN A 11 -3.93 6.92 -22.17
N TYR A 12 -2.96 6.03 -21.87
CA TYR A 12 -2.72 4.83 -22.66
C TYR A 12 -3.96 3.94 -22.75
N LEU A 13 -4.60 3.62 -21.61
CA LEU A 13 -5.77 2.75 -21.57
C LEU A 13 -7.01 3.39 -22.23
N ARG A 14 -7.15 4.72 -22.18
CA ARG A 14 -8.22 5.45 -22.90
C ARG A 14 -7.97 5.41 -24.42
N ALA A 15 -6.75 5.68 -24.86
CA ALA A 15 -6.39 5.64 -26.28
C ALA A 15 -6.45 4.22 -26.87
N SER A 16 -6.12 3.18 -26.12
CA SER A 16 -6.19 1.79 -26.60
C SER A 16 -7.60 1.24 -26.75
N LYS A 17 -8.64 1.93 -26.22
CA LYS A 17 -10.04 1.61 -26.49
C LYS A 17 -10.50 2.11 -27.87
N ASP A 18 -9.89 3.18 -28.37
CA ASP A 18 -10.35 3.87 -29.59
C ASP A 18 -9.58 3.49 -30.86
N SER A 19 -8.41 2.90 -30.76
CA SER A 19 -7.65 2.36 -31.90
C SER A 19 -6.44 1.56 -31.43
N SER A 20 -6.05 0.55 -32.23
CA SER A 20 -4.82 -0.23 -32.08
C SER A 20 -3.58 0.63 -32.43
N SER A 21 -3.28 1.61 -31.59
CA SER A 21 -2.07 2.41 -31.74
C SER A 21 -0.89 1.61 -31.17
N GLY A 22 0.17 1.45 -31.96
CA GLY A 22 1.41 0.73 -31.62
C GLY A 22 2.24 1.39 -30.53
N MET A 23 1.60 1.99 -29.52
CA MET A 23 2.25 2.56 -28.35
C MET A 23 2.69 1.45 -27.38
N ALA A 24 3.93 1.54 -26.90
CA ALA A 24 4.45 0.60 -25.93
C ALA A 24 3.62 0.60 -24.64
N VAL A 25 3.20 -0.58 -24.18
CA VAL A 25 2.43 -0.73 -22.93
C VAL A 25 3.26 -0.24 -21.75
N PRO A 26 2.75 0.69 -20.91
CA PRO A 26 3.44 1.09 -19.70
C PRO A 26 3.75 -0.10 -18.80
N LYS A 27 4.99 -0.22 -18.33
CA LYS A 27 5.46 -1.36 -17.54
C LYS A 27 4.57 -1.67 -16.35
N LEU A 28 4.06 -0.65 -15.67
CA LEU A 28 3.15 -0.83 -14.53
C LEU A 28 1.86 -1.57 -14.92
N LEU A 29 1.29 -1.24 -16.08
CA LEU A 29 0.08 -1.89 -16.59
C LEU A 29 0.35 -3.33 -17.02
N SER A 30 1.50 -3.56 -17.68
CA SER A 30 1.93 -4.90 -18.07
C SER A 30 2.14 -5.80 -16.85
N ASP A 31 2.85 -5.34 -15.84
CA ASP A 31 3.18 -6.11 -14.64
C ASP A 31 1.95 -6.42 -13.76
N LEU A 32 0.96 -5.54 -13.75
CA LEU A 32 -0.22 -5.64 -12.88
C LEU A 32 -1.51 -5.98 -13.62
N ASN A 33 -1.48 -6.20 -14.95
CA ASN A 33 -2.68 -6.37 -15.77
C ASN A 33 -3.73 -5.28 -15.48
N GLY A 34 -3.28 -4.01 -15.51
CA GLY A 34 -4.11 -2.85 -15.19
C GLY A 34 -5.22 -2.61 -16.22
N PHE A 35 -6.40 -2.22 -15.74
CA PHE A 35 -7.55 -1.86 -16.58
C PHE A 35 -8.37 -0.74 -15.94
N ILE A 36 -9.15 -0.03 -16.77
CA ILE A 36 -10.10 0.98 -16.30
C ILE A 36 -11.48 0.34 -16.16
N GLU A 37 -12.05 0.42 -14.97
CA GLU A 37 -13.42 0.05 -14.71
C GLU A 37 -14.39 1.06 -15.33
N GLY A 38 -15.68 0.69 -15.55
CA GLY A 38 -16.71 1.59 -16.10
C GLY A 38 -16.88 2.92 -15.34
N THR A 39 -16.51 2.96 -14.07
CA THR A 39 -16.48 4.16 -13.21
C THR A 39 -15.25 5.05 -13.42
N GLY A 40 -14.33 4.70 -14.32
CA GLY A 40 -13.10 5.45 -14.57
C GLY A 40 -11.96 5.15 -13.58
N ILE A 41 -12.15 4.20 -12.67
CA ILE A 41 -11.15 3.82 -11.66
C ILE A 41 -10.16 2.82 -12.26
N LEU A 42 -8.87 3.09 -12.06
CA LEU A 42 -7.79 2.17 -12.45
C LEU A 42 -7.68 1.03 -11.42
N ARG A 43 -7.84 -0.18 -11.91
CA ARG A 43 -7.73 -1.42 -11.14
C ARG A 43 -6.68 -2.35 -11.73
N CYS A 44 -6.22 -3.31 -10.96
CA CYS A 44 -5.36 -4.38 -11.45
C CYS A 44 -6.05 -5.74 -11.27
N ARG A 45 -5.75 -6.70 -12.17
CA ARG A 45 -6.24 -8.07 -12.04
C ARG A 45 -5.29 -8.89 -11.18
N GLY A 46 -5.80 -9.36 -10.05
CA GLY A 46 -5.05 -10.23 -9.15
C GLY A 46 -4.94 -11.66 -9.68
N ARG A 47 -4.00 -12.42 -9.14
CA ARG A 47 -3.83 -13.87 -9.46
C ARG A 47 -4.99 -14.74 -8.96
N LEU A 48 -5.81 -14.20 -8.07
CA LEU A 48 -6.93 -14.89 -7.42
C LEU A 48 -8.23 -14.85 -8.25
N SER A 49 -8.20 -14.33 -9.48
CA SER A 49 -9.38 -14.16 -10.33
C SER A 49 -10.18 -15.44 -10.62
N LYS A 50 -9.58 -16.61 -10.39
CA LYS A 50 -10.24 -17.93 -10.56
C LYS A 50 -10.86 -18.48 -9.27
N LEU A 51 -10.67 -17.84 -8.13
CA LEU A 51 -11.17 -18.30 -6.82
C LEU A 51 -12.45 -17.55 -6.48
N ASN A 52 -13.60 -18.23 -6.57
CA ASN A 52 -14.92 -17.65 -6.30
C ASN A 52 -15.17 -17.29 -4.81
N MET A 53 -14.19 -17.47 -3.94
CA MET A 53 -14.33 -17.27 -2.48
C MET A 53 -14.19 -15.82 -2.04
N TYR A 54 -13.68 -14.94 -2.89
CA TYR A 54 -13.39 -13.54 -2.51
C TYR A 54 -14.29 -12.54 -3.25
N SER A 55 -14.46 -11.37 -2.66
CA SER A 55 -15.23 -10.29 -3.27
C SER A 55 -14.57 -9.77 -4.56
N TYR A 56 -15.36 -9.16 -5.44
CA TYR A 56 -14.86 -8.51 -6.66
C TYR A 56 -13.71 -7.52 -6.39
N ALA A 57 -13.77 -6.78 -5.27
CA ALA A 57 -12.75 -5.81 -4.90
C ALA A 57 -11.39 -6.47 -4.61
N VAL A 58 -11.37 -7.66 -4.04
CA VAL A 58 -10.14 -8.42 -3.77
C VAL A 58 -9.54 -8.99 -5.05
N HIS A 59 -10.40 -9.44 -5.97
CA HIS A 59 -9.97 -9.93 -7.29
C HIS A 59 -9.41 -8.82 -8.18
N ASN A 60 -10.04 -7.64 -8.12
CA ASN A 60 -9.72 -6.47 -8.95
C ASN A 60 -9.43 -5.26 -8.06
N PRO A 61 -8.35 -5.28 -7.29
CA PRO A 61 -8.06 -4.20 -6.35
C PRO A 61 -7.80 -2.88 -7.06
N VAL A 62 -8.19 -1.80 -6.39
CA VAL A 62 -7.94 -0.43 -6.82
C VAL A 62 -6.46 -0.11 -6.69
N LEU A 63 -5.86 0.41 -7.74
CA LEU A 63 -4.46 0.80 -7.74
C LEU A 63 -4.28 2.15 -7.03
N LEU A 64 -3.46 2.18 -5.99
CA LEU A 64 -3.13 3.38 -5.23
C LEU A 64 -1.71 3.86 -5.52
N SER A 65 -1.53 5.17 -5.64
CA SER A 65 -0.21 5.76 -5.83
C SER A 65 0.60 5.71 -4.54
N LYS A 66 1.85 5.23 -4.64
CA LYS A 66 2.78 5.12 -3.50
C LYS A 66 3.25 6.44 -2.90
N LYS A 67 3.03 7.58 -3.59
CA LYS A 67 3.48 8.91 -3.16
C LYS A 67 2.34 9.84 -2.74
N HIS A 68 1.09 9.41 -2.85
CA HIS A 68 -0.05 10.28 -2.60
C HIS A 68 -0.46 10.27 -1.13
N ARG A 69 -0.74 11.45 -0.56
CA ARG A 69 -1.13 11.61 0.84
C ARG A 69 -2.34 10.75 1.26
N LEU A 70 -3.32 10.56 0.36
CA LEU A 70 -4.47 9.70 0.65
C LEU A 70 -4.04 8.25 0.91
N THR A 71 -3.03 7.75 0.20
CA THR A 71 -2.48 6.41 0.43
C THR A 71 -1.86 6.30 1.82
N ASP A 72 -1.12 7.33 2.25
CA ASP A 72 -0.53 7.37 3.59
C ASP A 72 -1.62 7.37 4.67
N LEU A 73 -2.68 8.18 4.50
CA LEU A 73 -3.83 8.21 5.42
C LEU A 73 -4.57 6.85 5.50
N MET A 74 -4.77 6.19 4.37
CA MET A 74 -5.38 4.85 4.35
C MET A 74 -4.53 3.82 5.08
N ILE A 75 -3.21 3.90 4.95
CA ILE A 75 -2.27 3.03 5.67
C ILE A 75 -2.32 3.33 7.17
N GLU A 76 -2.30 4.60 7.56
CA GLU A 76 -2.40 5.03 8.97
C GLU A 76 -3.69 4.53 9.61
N GLU A 77 -4.84 4.75 8.96
CA GLU A 77 -6.15 4.28 9.43
C GLU A 77 -6.16 2.75 9.60
N GLN A 78 -5.68 2.03 8.58
CA GLN A 78 -5.68 0.57 8.64
C GLN A 78 -4.74 0.05 9.73
N HIS A 79 -3.58 0.67 9.92
CA HIS A 79 -2.64 0.32 10.97
C HIS A 79 -3.24 0.49 12.38
N GLN A 80 -3.99 1.58 12.60
CA GLN A 80 -4.73 1.78 13.86
C GLN A 80 -5.80 0.71 14.06
N ARG A 81 -6.57 0.38 13.02
CA ARG A 81 -7.59 -0.70 13.07
C ARG A 81 -7.00 -2.05 13.42
N CYS A 82 -5.83 -2.36 12.88
CA CYS A 82 -5.08 -3.58 13.19
C CYS A 82 -4.35 -3.50 14.55
N LYS A 83 -4.66 -2.52 15.41
CA LYS A 83 -4.06 -2.41 16.75
C LYS A 83 -2.52 -2.44 16.72
N HIS A 84 -1.93 -1.78 15.72
CA HIS A 84 -0.47 -1.66 15.54
C HIS A 84 0.28 -3.00 15.34
N LEU A 85 -0.38 -4.02 14.78
CA LEU A 85 0.20 -5.36 14.56
C LEU A 85 1.29 -5.43 13.46
N GLY A 86 1.83 -4.29 13.07
CA GLY A 86 3.00 -4.22 12.19
C GLY A 86 2.68 -4.18 10.69
N VAL A 87 3.76 -4.21 9.88
CA VAL A 87 3.72 -3.99 8.43
C VAL A 87 2.96 -5.10 7.69
N GLY A 88 3.18 -6.35 8.09
CA GLY A 88 2.57 -7.51 7.43
C GLY A 88 1.05 -7.48 7.52
N THR A 89 0.53 -7.40 8.74
CA THR A 89 -0.92 -7.36 9.02
C THR A 89 -1.59 -6.17 8.34
N THR A 90 -1.01 -4.95 8.48
CA THR A 90 -1.54 -3.75 7.82
C THR A 90 -1.65 -3.94 6.30
N LEU A 91 -0.63 -4.55 5.66
CA LEU A 91 -0.64 -4.79 4.22
C LEU A 91 -1.67 -5.85 3.80
N THR A 92 -1.86 -6.89 4.59
CA THR A 92 -2.87 -7.93 4.33
C THR A 92 -4.27 -7.33 4.38
N GLU A 93 -4.59 -6.57 5.42
CA GLU A 93 -5.86 -5.89 5.58
C GLU A 93 -6.17 -4.90 4.45
N LEU A 94 -5.17 -4.14 3.98
CA LEU A 94 -5.33 -3.27 2.81
C LEU A 94 -5.72 -4.08 1.56
N ARG A 95 -5.10 -5.24 1.36
CA ARG A 95 -5.41 -6.14 0.23
C ARG A 95 -6.80 -6.76 0.34
N GLU A 96 -7.23 -7.16 1.52
CA GLU A 96 -8.57 -7.67 1.78
C GLU A 96 -9.66 -6.62 1.52
N ARG A 97 -9.33 -5.35 1.68
CA ARG A 97 -10.19 -4.22 1.26
C ARG A 97 -10.15 -3.93 -0.24
N GLY A 98 -9.41 -4.69 -1.01
CA GLY A 98 -9.28 -4.48 -2.44
C GLY A 98 -8.45 -3.25 -2.80
N LEU A 99 -7.39 -2.98 -2.04
CA LEU A 99 -6.46 -1.89 -2.30
C LEU A 99 -5.08 -2.45 -2.66
N TRP A 100 -4.51 -1.99 -3.76
CA TRP A 100 -3.19 -2.39 -4.20
C TRP A 100 -2.23 -1.22 -4.28
N ILE A 101 -1.12 -1.32 -3.58
CA ILE A 101 -0.07 -0.31 -3.56
C ILE A 101 1.19 -0.93 -4.18
N PRO A 102 1.72 -0.38 -5.31
CA PRO A 102 2.99 -0.82 -5.86
C PRO A 102 4.11 -0.70 -4.82
N SER A 103 4.91 -1.75 -4.65
CA SER A 103 5.91 -1.84 -3.57
C SER A 103 5.33 -1.64 -2.17
N GLY A 104 4.10 -2.13 -1.93
CA GLY A 104 3.31 -1.84 -0.74
C GLY A 104 4.03 -2.05 0.59
N ARG A 105 4.86 -3.13 0.71
CA ARG A 105 5.63 -3.38 1.94
C ARG A 105 6.58 -2.23 2.29
N GLN A 106 7.25 -1.64 1.29
CA GLN A 106 8.15 -0.50 1.50
C GLN A 106 7.37 0.77 1.87
N VAL A 107 6.23 1.00 1.20
CA VAL A 107 5.37 2.17 1.48
C VAL A 107 4.79 2.09 2.88
N VAL A 108 4.22 0.94 3.26
CA VAL A 108 3.69 0.72 4.62
C VAL A 108 4.81 0.89 5.66
N LYS A 109 6.00 0.29 5.44
CA LYS A 109 7.14 0.45 6.36
C LYS A 109 7.54 1.92 6.53
N ARG A 110 7.53 2.71 5.45
CA ARG A 110 7.83 4.14 5.48
C ARG A 110 6.82 4.89 6.38
N VAL A 111 5.52 4.68 6.16
CA VAL A 111 4.46 5.33 6.92
C VAL A 111 4.48 4.93 8.40
N LEU A 112 4.65 3.64 8.69
CA LEU A 112 4.67 3.13 10.05
C LEU A 112 5.90 3.56 10.86
N LYS A 113 6.98 3.94 10.18
CA LYS A 113 8.19 4.48 10.85
C LYS A 113 7.88 5.69 11.74
N ASP A 114 6.86 6.47 11.36
CA ASP A 114 6.49 7.68 12.10
C ASP A 114 5.40 7.44 13.17
N CYS A 115 4.91 6.21 13.28
CA CYS A 115 3.94 5.85 14.31
C CYS A 115 4.55 5.90 15.72
N ILE A 116 4.07 6.81 16.56
CA ILE A 116 4.56 7.02 17.93
C ILE A 116 4.31 5.78 18.80
N THR A 117 3.15 5.15 18.67
CA THR A 117 2.79 3.93 19.41
C THR A 117 3.77 2.80 19.11
N CYS A 118 4.05 2.56 17.82
CA CYS A 118 5.01 1.54 17.41
C CYS A 118 6.43 1.86 17.86
N LYS A 119 6.83 3.14 17.83
CA LYS A 119 8.14 3.58 18.35
C LYS A 119 8.28 3.27 19.83
N LYS A 120 7.25 3.56 20.63
CA LYS A 120 7.26 3.27 22.08
C LYS A 120 7.31 1.77 22.37
N LEU A 121 6.50 0.97 21.66
CA LEU A 121 6.45 -0.48 21.88
C LEU A 121 7.73 -1.22 21.45
N ASN A 122 8.42 -0.71 20.44
CA ASN A 122 9.65 -1.31 19.91
C ASN A 122 10.92 -0.61 20.40
N ALA A 123 10.81 0.35 21.32
CA ALA A 123 11.96 1.02 21.90
C ALA A 123 12.77 0.04 22.75
N LEU A 124 14.08 0.12 22.63
CA LEU A 124 14.98 -0.60 23.54
C LEU A 124 14.82 -0.04 24.95
N ALA A 125 14.85 -0.90 25.95
CA ALA A 125 14.87 -0.48 27.34
C ALA A 125 16.09 0.41 27.60
N PHE A 126 15.90 1.43 28.44
CA PHE A 126 17.00 2.27 28.86
C PHE A 126 18.01 1.43 29.65
N ASP A 127 19.26 1.48 29.24
CA ASP A 127 20.36 0.81 29.95
C ASP A 127 20.84 1.73 31.09
N TYR A 128 20.56 1.32 32.33
CA TYR A 128 20.99 2.04 33.51
C TYR A 128 22.49 1.84 33.69
N SER A 129 23.22 2.93 33.95
CA SER A 129 24.60 2.85 34.38
C SER A 129 24.69 2.01 35.65
N LYS A 130 25.73 1.18 35.75
CA LYS A 130 25.98 0.38 36.98
C LYS A 130 26.09 1.32 38.16
N MET A 131 25.32 1.04 39.22
CA MET A 131 25.47 1.76 40.48
C MET A 131 26.90 1.56 41.01
N THR A 132 27.60 2.65 41.25
CA THR A 132 28.89 2.63 41.98
C THR A 132 28.62 2.40 43.44
N ASN A 133 29.58 1.71 44.13
CA ASN A 133 29.50 1.50 45.57
C ASN A 133 29.44 2.87 46.27
N LEU A 134 28.62 2.98 47.32
CA LEU A 134 28.59 4.16 48.18
C LEU A 134 30.00 4.36 48.82
N PRO A 135 30.44 5.62 49.00
CA PRO A 135 31.65 5.91 49.76
C PRO A 135 31.51 5.27 51.13
N ARG A 136 32.59 4.63 51.61
CA ARG A 136 32.66 4.20 53.00
C ARG A 136 32.94 5.45 53.85
N GLU A 137 32.17 5.67 54.88
CA GLU A 137 32.42 6.67 55.92
C GLU A 137 33.71 6.33 56.71
#